data_d07ae20145dbda6284d3c47c07534b7e
#
_entry.id   d07ae20145dbda6284d3c47c07534b7e
#
_cell.length_a   1.000
_cell.length_b   1.000
_cell.length_c   1.000
_cell.angle_alpha   90.00
_cell.angle_beta   90.00
_cell.angle_gamma   90.00
#
_symmetry.space_group_name_H-M   'P 1'
#
loop_
_entity.id
_entity.type
_entity.pdbx_description
1 polymer ?
#
loop_
_entity_poly.entity_id
_entity_poly.type
_entity_poly.pdbx_seq_one_letter_code
_entity_poly.pdbx_strand_id
1 'polypeptide(L)'
;MWKIKEWIRHYKEAIRVSLLALFRWTLLAVCTGVLCGGIGTLFHLAVEWVTEQRTEHVWLLWLLPAAGIAITALYKATGCVGKGTNDVLRAVQDGSSVTPWLVPAIFLGTVLTHLCGGSAGREGAALQMGGSIGWNIGRVLHFNNHDCRTATVCGMAAFFSALFGTPLTATLFAMMVVDVGLMLTVAFVPGFLAALIAYSISLKAGIAPTRFVMEAPPLDARTVVRTAVLAMCCAVVAVIFCQMLHFFEHKIPKLLPNPWVRAAAGGAAVVALSYLMGVGRYNGAGMDVIMDAVELEQALPWDFVCKMVLTVLTLSVGFKGGEVVPSFYIGATFGCVVGPLLGLPAGFSAAVGLVCVFCGATNTLVASIVLAAELFSGAGFELMALACGLSYMFSGYHSLYSSQGFRTSKLFSEFLQPKEEK
;
A
#
# COMPACT_ATOMS: atom_id res chain seq x y z
N MET A 1 22.25 -31.04 43.27
CA MET A 1 22.44 -31.79 42.03
C MET A 1 21.15 -32.02 41.24
N TRP A 2 20.03 -32.37 41.87
CA TRP A 2 18.73 -32.60 41.18
C TRP A 2 18.17 -31.33 40.49
N LYS A 3 18.15 -30.17 41.14
CA LYS A 3 17.73 -28.89 40.60
C LYS A 3 18.53 -28.43 39.37
N ILE A 4 19.84 -28.73 39.31
CA ILE A 4 20.69 -28.39 38.17
C ILE A 4 20.36 -29.27 36.95
N LYS A 5 20.08 -30.55 37.13
CA LYS A 5 19.67 -31.44 36.04
C LYS A 5 18.31 -31.08 35.47
N GLU A 6 17.36 -30.67 36.32
CA GLU A 6 16.06 -30.14 35.88
C GLU A 6 16.21 -28.83 35.09
N TRP A 7 17.02 -27.91 35.60
CA TRP A 7 17.32 -26.63 34.91
C TRP A 7 17.95 -26.86 33.54
N ILE A 8 18.94 -27.76 33.43
CA ILE A 8 19.57 -28.11 32.16
C ILE A 8 18.57 -28.76 31.19
N ARG A 9 17.65 -29.60 31.68
CA ARG A 9 16.61 -30.23 30.87
C ARG A 9 15.64 -29.17 30.32
N HIS A 10 15.13 -28.29 31.15
CA HIS A 10 14.28 -27.19 30.73
C HIS A 10 14.95 -26.27 29.69
N TYR A 11 16.24 -25.98 29.91
CA TYR A 11 16.99 -25.14 28.98
C TYR A 11 17.20 -25.81 27.62
N LYS A 12 17.50 -27.12 27.60
CA LYS A 12 17.59 -27.90 26.36
C LYS A 12 16.26 -28.01 25.63
N GLU A 13 15.16 -28.19 26.32
CA GLU A 13 13.83 -28.21 25.71
C GLU A 13 13.47 -26.84 25.14
N ALA A 14 13.72 -25.75 25.86
CA ALA A 14 13.50 -24.39 25.37
C ALA A 14 14.31 -24.08 24.09
N ILE A 15 15.60 -24.47 24.09
CA ILE A 15 16.45 -24.31 22.88
C ILE A 15 15.91 -25.15 21.72
N ARG A 16 15.50 -26.37 21.95
CA ARG A 16 14.93 -27.26 20.91
C ARG A 16 13.65 -26.63 20.29
N VAL A 17 12.76 -26.14 21.14
CA VAL A 17 11.52 -25.49 20.68
C VAL A 17 11.85 -24.25 19.88
N SER A 18 12.78 -23.42 20.36
CA SER A 18 13.19 -22.19 19.65
C SER A 18 13.84 -22.49 18.29
N LEU A 19 14.69 -23.51 18.20
CA LEU A 19 15.33 -23.93 16.95
C LEU A 19 14.32 -24.49 15.94
N LEU A 20 13.34 -25.28 16.41
CA LEU A 20 12.27 -25.79 15.55
C LEU A 20 11.39 -24.67 15.04
N ALA A 21 11.04 -23.70 15.89
CA ALA A 21 10.29 -22.52 15.50
C ALA A 21 11.07 -21.68 14.48
N LEU A 22 12.36 -21.43 14.74
CA LEU A 22 13.24 -20.71 13.81
C LEU A 22 13.29 -21.41 12.44
N PHE A 23 13.47 -22.73 12.41
CA PHE A 23 13.50 -23.49 11.16
C PHE A 23 12.18 -23.38 10.40
N ARG A 24 11.03 -23.54 11.07
CA ARG A 24 9.69 -23.42 10.46
C ARG A 24 9.47 -22.04 9.86
N TRP A 25 9.78 -20.99 10.61
CA TRP A 25 9.62 -19.60 10.15
C TRP A 25 10.61 -19.22 9.04
N THR A 26 11.84 -19.73 9.09
CA THR A 26 12.82 -19.54 8.02
C THR A 26 12.38 -20.24 6.74
N LEU A 27 11.87 -21.45 6.82
CA LEU A 27 11.34 -22.18 5.66
C LEU A 27 10.16 -21.43 5.03
N LEU A 28 9.21 -20.94 5.85
CA LEU A 28 8.13 -20.08 5.38
C LEU A 28 8.67 -18.84 4.67
N ALA A 29 9.62 -18.13 5.30
CA ALA A 29 10.19 -16.91 4.76
C ALA A 29 10.89 -17.13 3.42
N VAL A 30 11.64 -18.22 3.27
CA VAL A 30 12.31 -18.58 2.02
C VAL A 30 11.27 -18.88 0.92
N CYS A 31 10.31 -19.77 1.20
CA CYS A 31 9.28 -20.12 0.23
C CYS A 31 8.45 -18.89 -0.19
N THR A 32 8.02 -18.10 0.78
CA THR A 32 7.22 -16.90 0.53
C THR A 32 8.03 -15.83 -0.18
N GLY A 33 9.27 -15.59 0.26
CA GLY A 33 10.16 -14.61 -0.35
C GLY A 33 10.50 -14.94 -1.81
N VAL A 34 10.76 -16.21 -2.12
CA VAL A 34 11.06 -16.64 -3.50
C VAL A 34 9.82 -16.50 -4.40
N LEU A 35 8.66 -16.98 -3.96
CA LEU A 35 7.44 -16.91 -4.78
C LEU A 35 6.95 -15.46 -4.94
N CYS A 36 6.90 -14.69 -3.85
CA CYS A 36 6.51 -13.27 -3.92
C CYS A 36 7.54 -12.44 -4.70
N GLY A 37 8.84 -12.72 -4.55
CA GLY A 37 9.90 -12.07 -5.32
C GLY A 37 9.78 -12.36 -6.81
N GLY A 38 9.60 -13.62 -7.21
CA GLY A 38 9.44 -13.99 -8.61
C GLY A 38 8.17 -13.43 -9.25
N ILE A 39 7.01 -13.66 -8.62
CA ILE A 39 5.73 -13.16 -9.13
C ILE A 39 5.68 -11.63 -9.07
N GLY A 40 6.21 -11.01 -8.00
CA GLY A 40 6.27 -9.56 -7.84
C GLY A 40 7.14 -8.89 -8.89
N THR A 41 8.30 -9.47 -9.19
CA THR A 41 9.18 -9.04 -10.29
C THR A 41 8.46 -9.11 -11.63
N LEU A 42 7.82 -10.25 -11.95
CA LEU A 42 7.04 -10.40 -13.18
C LEU A 42 5.91 -9.38 -13.27
N PHE A 43 5.21 -9.14 -12.15
CA PHE A 43 4.13 -8.16 -12.08
C PHE A 43 4.65 -6.73 -12.29
N HIS A 44 5.80 -6.38 -11.70
CA HIS A 44 6.44 -5.09 -11.91
C HIS A 44 6.75 -4.86 -13.39
N LEU A 45 7.46 -5.79 -14.02
CA LEU A 45 7.83 -5.70 -15.43
C LEU A 45 6.60 -5.66 -16.35
N ALA A 46 5.55 -6.44 -16.04
CA ALA A 46 4.32 -6.42 -16.81
C ALA A 46 3.61 -5.06 -16.72
N VAL A 47 3.51 -4.47 -15.52
CA VAL A 47 2.87 -3.14 -15.33
C VAL A 47 3.69 -2.04 -15.97
N GLU A 48 5.02 -2.10 -15.90
CA GLU A 48 5.92 -1.15 -16.56
C GLU A 48 5.75 -1.21 -18.06
N TRP A 49 5.85 -2.40 -18.66
CA TRP A 49 5.68 -2.60 -20.09
C TRP A 49 4.33 -2.11 -20.62
N VAL A 50 3.21 -2.44 -19.93
CA VAL A 50 1.89 -1.95 -20.39
C VAL A 50 1.72 -0.45 -20.20
N THR A 51 2.43 0.14 -19.24
CA THR A 51 2.44 1.59 -19.03
C THR A 51 3.18 2.29 -20.18
N GLU A 52 4.33 1.77 -20.62
CA GLU A 52 5.05 2.25 -21.81
C GLU A 52 4.17 2.15 -23.05
N GLN A 53 3.57 0.96 -23.30
CA GLN A 53 2.66 0.77 -24.44
C GLN A 53 1.51 1.78 -24.44
N ARG A 54 0.95 2.09 -23.29
CA ARG A 54 -0.11 3.10 -23.17
C ARG A 54 0.39 4.52 -23.46
N THR A 55 1.60 4.88 -23.04
CA THR A 55 2.17 6.22 -23.30
C THR A 55 2.47 6.41 -24.78
N GLU A 56 2.93 5.38 -25.46
CA GLU A 56 3.16 5.39 -26.91
C GLU A 56 1.86 5.34 -27.71
N HIS A 57 0.85 4.63 -27.21
CA HIS A 57 -0.41 4.36 -27.89
C HIS A 57 -1.60 4.90 -27.11
N VAL A 58 -1.81 6.23 -27.11
CA VAL A 58 -2.87 6.91 -26.38
C VAL A 58 -4.28 6.38 -26.67
N TRP A 59 -4.49 5.78 -27.87
CA TRP A 59 -5.78 5.18 -28.24
C TRP A 59 -6.18 3.99 -27.33
N LEU A 60 -5.23 3.35 -26.64
CA LEU A 60 -5.51 2.28 -25.68
C LEU A 60 -6.45 2.72 -24.56
N LEU A 61 -6.49 4.01 -24.26
CA LEU A 61 -7.40 4.59 -23.28
C LEU A 61 -8.88 4.32 -23.64
N TRP A 62 -9.23 4.32 -24.93
CA TRP A 62 -10.58 4.04 -25.40
C TRP A 62 -11.02 2.59 -25.15
N LEU A 63 -10.10 1.68 -24.89
CA LEU A 63 -10.39 0.27 -24.54
C LEU A 63 -10.74 0.10 -23.05
N LEU A 64 -10.65 1.15 -22.22
CA LEU A 64 -10.91 1.03 -20.78
C LEU A 64 -12.32 0.45 -20.46
N PRO A 65 -13.41 0.82 -21.17
CA PRO A 65 -14.71 0.19 -20.95
C PRO A 65 -14.70 -1.33 -21.22
N ALA A 66 -14.02 -1.76 -22.29
CA ALA A 66 -13.89 -3.18 -22.64
C ALA A 66 -13.01 -3.93 -21.62
N ALA A 67 -11.91 -3.30 -21.15
CA ALA A 67 -11.07 -3.83 -20.09
C ALA A 67 -11.87 -4.02 -18.79
N GLY A 68 -12.76 -3.10 -18.44
CA GLY A 68 -13.64 -3.23 -17.28
C GLY A 68 -14.57 -4.45 -17.36
N ILE A 69 -15.13 -4.71 -18.55
CA ILE A 69 -15.92 -5.92 -18.82
C ILE A 69 -15.03 -7.17 -18.67
N ALA A 70 -13.82 -7.18 -19.27
CA ALA A 70 -12.90 -8.31 -19.17
C ALA A 70 -12.47 -8.60 -17.72
N ILE A 71 -12.17 -7.57 -16.92
CA ILE A 71 -11.87 -7.70 -15.49
C ILE A 71 -13.08 -8.29 -14.73
N THR A 72 -14.29 -7.83 -15.01
CA THR A 72 -15.51 -8.36 -14.40
C THR A 72 -15.73 -9.84 -14.73
N ALA A 73 -15.48 -10.24 -16.01
CA ALA A 73 -15.50 -11.63 -16.45
C ALA A 73 -14.48 -12.49 -15.71
N LEU A 74 -13.23 -12.00 -15.63
CA LEU A 74 -12.11 -12.67 -14.95
C LEU A 74 -12.45 -12.94 -13.47
N TYR A 75 -12.95 -11.93 -12.75
CA TYR A 75 -13.30 -12.06 -11.34
C TYR A 75 -14.47 -13.00 -11.11
N LYS A 76 -15.42 -13.05 -12.07
CA LYS A 76 -16.52 -14.02 -12.03
C LYS A 76 -16.03 -15.45 -12.29
N ALA A 77 -15.16 -15.64 -13.28
CA ALA A 77 -14.60 -16.94 -13.62
C ALA A 77 -13.71 -17.53 -12.50
N THR A 78 -12.95 -16.68 -11.80
CA THR A 78 -12.07 -17.10 -10.70
C THR A 78 -12.79 -17.19 -9.34
N GLY A 79 -14.08 -16.85 -9.26
CA GLY A 79 -14.83 -16.82 -8.00
C GLY A 79 -14.32 -15.75 -7.01
N CYS A 80 -13.65 -14.72 -7.52
CA CYS A 80 -13.07 -13.62 -6.71
C CYS A 80 -13.98 -12.37 -6.66
N VAL A 81 -15.23 -12.45 -7.09
CA VAL A 81 -16.16 -11.31 -7.06
C VAL A 81 -16.27 -10.75 -5.64
N GLY A 82 -16.10 -9.44 -5.50
CA GLY A 82 -16.15 -8.74 -4.21
C GLY A 82 -14.91 -8.90 -3.34
N LYS A 83 -13.93 -9.73 -3.73
CA LYS A 83 -12.69 -9.90 -2.96
C LYS A 83 -11.66 -8.83 -3.29
N GLY A 84 -10.93 -8.38 -2.26
CA GLY A 84 -9.94 -7.31 -2.36
C GLY A 84 -9.00 -7.26 -1.15
N THR A 85 -8.33 -6.13 -0.96
CA THR A 85 -7.40 -5.90 0.16
C THR A 85 -8.07 -6.11 1.52
N ASN A 86 -9.31 -5.64 1.68
CA ASN A 86 -10.07 -5.80 2.92
C ASN A 86 -10.28 -7.27 3.32
N ASP A 87 -10.42 -8.19 2.37
CA ASP A 87 -10.57 -9.63 2.67
C ASP A 87 -9.25 -10.23 3.17
N VAL A 88 -8.12 -9.79 2.62
CA VAL A 88 -6.80 -10.22 3.10
C VAL A 88 -6.52 -9.68 4.51
N LEU A 89 -6.90 -8.43 4.80
CA LEU A 89 -6.76 -7.87 6.14
C LEU A 89 -7.64 -8.62 7.15
N ARG A 90 -8.90 -8.93 6.80
CA ARG A 90 -9.77 -9.78 7.63
C ARG A 90 -9.18 -11.16 7.88
N ALA A 91 -8.58 -11.79 6.87
CA ALA A 91 -7.91 -13.08 7.05
C ALA A 91 -6.79 -13.04 8.08
N VAL A 92 -6.09 -11.91 8.20
CA VAL A 92 -5.12 -11.71 9.29
C VAL A 92 -5.81 -11.48 10.63
N GLN A 93 -6.97 -10.85 10.69
CA GLN A 93 -7.70 -10.58 11.93
C GLN A 93 -8.40 -11.82 12.50
N ASP A 94 -9.12 -12.55 11.67
CA ASP A 94 -10.01 -13.66 12.10
C ASP A 94 -9.52 -15.06 11.70
N GLY A 95 -8.49 -15.16 10.84
CA GLY A 95 -7.99 -16.43 10.34
C GLY A 95 -8.84 -17.04 9.23
N SER A 96 -9.64 -16.25 8.53
CA SER A 96 -10.39 -16.68 7.36
C SER A 96 -9.48 -17.02 6.18
N SER A 97 -9.93 -17.92 5.30
CA SER A 97 -9.12 -18.41 4.19
C SER A 97 -9.03 -17.40 3.03
N VAL A 98 -7.83 -17.27 2.45
CA VAL A 98 -7.61 -16.49 1.23
C VAL A 98 -7.42 -17.45 0.05
N THR A 99 -8.23 -17.29 -0.98
CA THR A 99 -8.18 -18.15 -2.17
C THR A 99 -6.92 -17.87 -3.00
N PRO A 100 -6.22 -18.90 -3.52
CA PRO A 100 -5.06 -18.71 -4.40
C PRO A 100 -5.44 -18.09 -5.76
N TRP A 101 -6.69 -18.24 -6.19
CA TRP A 101 -7.19 -17.65 -7.44
C TRP A 101 -7.20 -16.12 -7.42
N LEU A 102 -7.08 -15.51 -6.25
CA LEU A 102 -6.94 -14.07 -6.12
C LEU A 102 -5.66 -13.55 -6.78
N VAL A 103 -4.57 -14.35 -6.77
CA VAL A 103 -3.27 -13.94 -7.36
C VAL A 103 -3.40 -13.68 -8.87
N PRO A 104 -3.80 -14.64 -9.73
CA PRO A 104 -3.95 -14.37 -11.15
C PRO A 104 -5.07 -13.36 -11.45
N ALA A 105 -6.14 -13.33 -10.66
CA ALA A 105 -7.24 -12.40 -10.88
C ALA A 105 -6.82 -10.93 -10.70
N ILE A 106 -6.12 -10.62 -9.60
CA ILE A 106 -5.65 -9.25 -9.35
C ILE A 106 -4.46 -8.88 -10.23
N PHE A 107 -3.56 -9.83 -10.53
CA PHE A 107 -2.44 -9.62 -11.45
C PHE A 107 -2.96 -9.14 -12.82
N LEU A 108 -3.78 -9.95 -13.48
CA LEU A 108 -4.31 -9.63 -14.81
C LEU A 108 -5.25 -8.41 -14.76
N GLY A 109 -6.08 -8.31 -13.71
CA GLY A 109 -6.97 -7.16 -13.54
C GLY A 109 -6.23 -5.84 -13.43
N THR A 110 -5.12 -5.81 -12.67
CA THR A 110 -4.30 -4.60 -12.52
C THR A 110 -3.52 -4.28 -13.80
N VAL A 111 -2.95 -5.27 -14.46
CA VAL A 111 -2.25 -5.10 -15.76
C VAL A 111 -3.21 -4.51 -16.81
N LEU A 112 -4.44 -5.03 -16.92
CA LEU A 112 -5.47 -4.50 -17.83
C LEU A 112 -5.88 -3.07 -17.47
N THR A 113 -6.01 -2.76 -16.17
CA THR A 113 -6.32 -1.41 -15.71
C THR A 113 -5.23 -0.41 -16.13
N HIS A 114 -3.95 -0.78 -15.96
CA HIS A 114 -2.81 0.08 -16.33
C HIS A 114 -2.65 0.22 -17.85
N LEU A 115 -2.83 -0.88 -18.60
CA LEU A 115 -2.79 -0.88 -20.06
C LEU A 115 -3.79 0.10 -20.66
N CYS A 116 -5.02 0.10 -20.13
CA CYS A 116 -6.09 0.95 -20.63
C CYS A 116 -6.23 2.29 -19.89
N GLY A 117 -5.27 2.66 -19.04
CA GLY A 117 -5.18 4.00 -18.44
C GLY A 117 -6.11 4.27 -17.27
N GLY A 118 -6.57 3.25 -16.55
CA GLY A 118 -7.22 3.47 -15.25
C GLY A 118 -6.25 4.12 -14.27
N SER A 119 -6.73 5.04 -13.45
CA SER A 119 -5.93 5.73 -12.42
C SER A 119 -5.86 4.88 -11.16
N ALA A 120 -4.78 4.15 -10.98
CA ALA A 120 -4.56 3.28 -9.82
C ALA A 120 -3.07 3.00 -9.63
N GLY A 121 -2.67 2.65 -8.42
CA GLY A 121 -1.36 2.08 -8.11
C GLY A 121 -1.33 0.57 -8.27
N ARG A 122 -0.22 -0.04 -7.88
CA ARG A 122 0.00 -1.50 -7.92
C ARG A 122 0.15 -2.13 -6.53
N GLU A 123 0.26 -1.32 -5.49
CA GLU A 123 0.63 -1.74 -4.15
C GLU A 123 -0.53 -2.40 -3.39
N GLY A 124 -1.77 -1.95 -3.57
CA GLY A 124 -2.94 -2.67 -3.06
C GLY A 124 -3.05 -4.07 -3.66
N ALA A 125 -2.72 -4.23 -4.95
CA ALA A 125 -2.61 -5.53 -5.60
C ALA A 125 -1.48 -6.38 -4.97
N ALA A 126 -0.34 -5.75 -4.60
CA ALA A 126 0.76 -6.42 -3.91
C ALA A 126 0.34 -7.04 -2.58
N LEU A 127 -0.42 -6.29 -1.76
CA LEU A 127 -0.95 -6.80 -0.49
C LEU A 127 -1.87 -8.01 -0.70
N GLN A 128 -2.72 -7.96 -1.73
CA GLN A 128 -3.64 -9.05 -2.06
C GLN A 128 -2.89 -10.30 -2.54
N MET A 129 -1.98 -10.15 -3.49
CA MET A 129 -1.19 -11.27 -4.01
C MET A 129 -0.28 -11.86 -2.94
N GLY A 130 0.48 -11.00 -2.26
CA GLY A 130 1.38 -11.42 -1.20
C GLY A 130 0.65 -12.12 -0.07
N GLY A 131 -0.45 -11.54 0.42
CA GLY A 131 -1.26 -12.14 1.46
C GLY A 131 -1.85 -13.48 1.06
N SER A 132 -2.36 -13.60 -0.17
CA SER A 132 -2.85 -14.88 -0.70
C SER A 132 -1.74 -15.93 -0.80
N ILE A 133 -0.56 -15.57 -1.32
CA ILE A 133 0.59 -16.49 -1.41
C ILE A 133 1.01 -16.93 -0.01
N GLY A 134 1.21 -16.00 0.92
CA GLY A 134 1.62 -16.30 2.29
C GLY A 134 0.65 -17.23 3.01
N TRP A 135 -0.66 -16.94 2.94
CA TRP A 135 -1.70 -17.81 3.50
C TRP A 135 -1.60 -19.24 2.96
N ASN A 136 -1.56 -19.39 1.63
CA ASN A 136 -1.57 -20.70 0.99
C ASN A 136 -0.27 -21.48 1.24
N ILE A 137 0.89 -20.82 1.30
CA ILE A 137 2.14 -21.46 1.71
C ILE A 137 2.03 -21.97 3.17
N GLY A 138 1.48 -21.16 4.08
CA GLY A 138 1.23 -21.58 5.45
C GLY A 138 0.35 -22.85 5.50
N ARG A 139 -0.67 -22.94 4.68
CA ARG A 139 -1.53 -24.12 4.56
C ARG A 139 -0.78 -25.34 4.03
N VAL A 140 0.04 -25.17 2.99
CA VAL A 140 0.88 -26.26 2.43
C VAL A 140 1.90 -26.76 3.46
N LEU A 141 2.45 -25.86 4.28
CA LEU A 141 3.36 -26.22 5.38
C LEU A 141 2.64 -26.75 6.63
N HIS A 142 1.33 -27.01 6.55
CA HIS A 142 0.48 -27.50 7.63
C HIS A 142 0.51 -26.62 8.89
N PHE A 143 0.57 -25.30 8.70
CA PHE A 143 0.45 -24.34 9.79
C PHE A 143 -1.00 -24.25 10.26
N ASN A 144 -1.19 -24.02 11.58
CA ASN A 144 -2.50 -23.71 12.12
C ASN A 144 -3.00 -22.33 11.64
N ASN A 145 -4.25 -22.00 11.89
CA ASN A 145 -4.83 -20.73 11.42
C ASN A 145 -4.11 -19.50 12.01
N HIS A 146 -3.61 -19.58 13.25
CA HIS A 146 -2.84 -18.46 13.84
C HIS A 146 -1.51 -18.25 13.14
N ASP A 147 -0.79 -19.33 12.84
CA ASP A 147 0.47 -19.25 12.09
C ASP A 147 0.22 -18.82 10.63
N CYS A 148 -0.90 -19.22 10.01
CA CYS A 148 -1.30 -18.76 8.69
C CYS A 148 -1.56 -17.24 8.63
N ARG A 149 -2.08 -16.63 9.71
CA ARG A 149 -2.20 -15.16 9.83
C ARG A 149 -0.83 -14.50 9.74
N THR A 150 0.15 -15.01 10.47
CA THR A 150 1.54 -14.53 10.40
C THR A 150 2.14 -14.76 9.01
N ALA A 151 1.89 -15.91 8.39
CA ALA A 151 2.32 -16.20 7.02
C ALA A 151 1.73 -15.24 5.99
N THR A 152 0.47 -14.82 6.17
CA THR A 152 -0.18 -13.79 5.33
C THR A 152 0.56 -12.46 5.41
N VAL A 153 0.90 -12.02 6.63
CA VAL A 153 1.68 -10.78 6.83
C VAL A 153 3.06 -10.89 6.19
N CYS A 154 3.74 -12.05 6.31
CA CYS A 154 5.03 -12.27 5.64
C CYS A 154 4.92 -12.18 4.12
N GLY A 155 3.84 -12.70 3.53
CA GLY A 155 3.58 -12.60 2.10
C GLY A 155 3.30 -11.16 1.67
N MET A 156 2.50 -10.42 2.42
CA MET A 156 2.25 -8.99 2.17
C MET A 156 3.56 -8.20 2.18
N ALA A 157 4.41 -8.41 3.19
CA ALA A 157 5.73 -7.77 3.30
C ALA A 157 6.65 -8.11 2.13
N ALA A 158 6.76 -9.40 1.77
CA ALA A 158 7.61 -9.84 0.69
C ALA A 158 7.21 -9.28 -0.68
N PHE A 159 5.92 -9.29 -0.99
CA PHE A 159 5.44 -8.80 -2.28
C PHE A 159 5.58 -7.28 -2.40
N PHE A 160 5.24 -6.54 -1.34
CA PHE A 160 5.41 -5.10 -1.32
C PHE A 160 6.89 -4.71 -1.48
N SER A 161 7.79 -5.42 -0.80
CA SER A 161 9.24 -5.22 -0.90
C SER A 161 9.78 -5.47 -2.32
N ALA A 162 9.26 -6.48 -3.02
CA ALA A 162 9.65 -6.76 -4.40
C ALA A 162 9.29 -5.62 -5.37
N LEU A 163 8.24 -4.85 -5.08
CA LEU A 163 7.79 -3.77 -5.95
C LEU A 163 8.49 -2.42 -5.65
N PHE A 164 8.73 -2.13 -4.36
CA PHE A 164 9.25 -0.83 -3.94
C PHE A 164 10.75 -0.83 -3.65
N GLY A 165 11.32 -1.99 -3.33
CA GLY A 165 12.70 -2.06 -2.89
C GLY A 165 12.93 -1.45 -1.50
N THR A 166 11.91 -1.47 -0.62
CA THR A 166 11.93 -0.95 0.76
C THR A 166 11.57 -2.06 1.75
N PRO A 167 12.48 -3.02 2.03
CA PRO A 167 12.16 -4.23 2.78
C PRO A 167 11.75 -3.97 4.23
N LEU A 168 12.34 -2.97 4.89
CA LEU A 168 12.00 -2.67 6.27
C LEU A 168 10.63 -2.01 6.37
N THR A 169 10.36 -1.01 5.54
CA THR A 169 9.03 -0.39 5.43
C THR A 169 7.97 -1.41 5.09
N ALA A 170 8.21 -2.27 4.09
CA ALA A 170 7.26 -3.29 3.66
C ALA A 170 6.85 -4.22 4.81
N THR A 171 7.81 -4.61 5.63
CA THR A 171 7.58 -5.47 6.80
C THR A 171 6.76 -4.75 7.86
N LEU A 172 7.15 -3.54 8.24
CA LEU A 172 6.45 -2.75 9.25
C LEU A 172 5.03 -2.38 8.78
N PHE A 173 4.89 -2.01 7.51
CA PHE A 173 3.59 -1.72 6.91
C PHE A 173 2.63 -2.91 6.99
N ALA A 174 3.09 -4.10 6.55
CA ALA A 174 2.28 -5.31 6.60
C ALA A 174 1.86 -5.71 8.03
N MET A 175 2.73 -5.44 9.03
CA MET A 175 2.44 -5.72 10.45
C MET A 175 1.48 -4.73 11.09
N MET A 176 1.40 -3.50 10.58
CA MET A 176 0.64 -2.40 11.18
C MET A 176 -0.68 -2.10 10.48
N VAL A 177 -0.78 -2.40 9.17
CA VAL A 177 -1.94 -2.02 8.35
C VAL A 177 -3.23 -2.73 8.74
N VAL A 178 -3.14 -3.84 9.46
CA VAL A 178 -4.29 -4.68 9.86
C VAL A 178 -5.07 -4.05 11.01
N ASP A 179 -4.37 -3.69 12.08
CA ASP A 179 -4.96 -3.11 13.29
C ASP A 179 -4.15 -1.91 13.78
N VAL A 180 -4.78 -0.76 13.87
CA VAL A 180 -4.16 0.46 14.40
C VAL A 180 -3.96 0.34 15.92
N GLY A 181 -2.72 0.54 16.35
CA GLY A 181 -2.33 0.43 17.76
C GLY A 181 -1.90 -0.98 18.18
N LEU A 182 -1.98 -1.97 17.29
CA LEU A 182 -1.40 -3.31 17.49
C LEU A 182 -0.45 -3.63 16.34
N MET A 183 0.66 -4.27 16.69
CA MET A 183 1.65 -4.73 15.71
C MET A 183 1.91 -6.23 15.93
N LEU A 184 1.78 -7.02 14.86
CA LEU A 184 2.01 -8.46 14.92
C LEU A 184 3.52 -8.76 14.93
N THR A 185 4.16 -8.52 16.09
CA THR A 185 5.63 -8.57 16.25
C THR A 185 6.25 -9.94 15.92
N VAL A 186 5.50 -11.02 16.07
CA VAL A 186 5.94 -12.39 15.68
C VAL A 186 6.26 -12.47 14.19
N ALA A 187 5.59 -11.68 13.36
CA ALA A 187 5.82 -11.62 11.91
C ALA A 187 7.09 -10.86 11.52
N PHE A 188 7.76 -10.15 12.44
CA PHE A 188 8.89 -9.28 12.06
C PHE A 188 10.05 -10.08 11.44
N VAL A 189 10.58 -11.06 12.14
CA VAL A 189 11.75 -11.81 11.65
C VAL A 189 11.44 -12.59 10.36
N PRO A 190 10.38 -13.43 10.29
CA PRO A 190 10.07 -14.15 9.07
C PRO A 190 9.60 -13.23 7.94
N GLY A 191 8.86 -12.16 8.23
CA GLY A 191 8.42 -11.18 7.25
C GLY A 191 9.56 -10.37 6.67
N PHE A 192 10.49 -9.90 7.50
CA PHE A 192 11.65 -9.15 7.05
C PHE A 192 12.62 -10.02 6.22
N LEU A 193 12.84 -11.27 6.63
CA LEU A 193 13.63 -12.22 5.85
C LEU A 193 12.98 -12.50 4.49
N ALA A 194 11.66 -12.72 4.45
CA ALA A 194 10.92 -12.90 3.20
C ALA A 194 10.99 -11.64 2.30
N ALA A 195 10.86 -10.45 2.90
CA ALA A 195 10.99 -9.17 2.20
C ALA A 195 12.38 -8.96 1.61
N LEU A 196 13.45 -9.28 2.36
CA LEU A 196 14.84 -9.22 1.86
C LEU A 196 15.10 -10.19 0.71
N ILE A 197 14.58 -11.41 0.80
CA ILE A 197 14.70 -12.39 -0.29
C ILE A 197 13.98 -11.90 -1.54
N ALA A 198 12.74 -11.43 -1.39
CA ALA A 198 11.93 -10.91 -2.49
C ALA A 198 12.58 -9.68 -3.15
N TYR A 199 13.09 -8.74 -2.36
CA TYR A 199 13.86 -7.59 -2.82
C TYR A 199 15.11 -8.01 -3.59
N SER A 200 15.86 -8.98 -3.06
CA SER A 200 17.09 -9.46 -3.70
C SER A 200 16.82 -10.08 -5.07
N ILE A 201 15.67 -10.76 -5.25
CA ILE A 201 15.25 -11.32 -6.53
C ILE A 201 14.90 -10.20 -7.51
N SER A 202 14.10 -9.23 -7.08
CA SER A 202 13.70 -8.07 -7.86
C SER A 202 14.91 -7.24 -8.31
N LEU A 203 15.86 -6.99 -7.40
CA LEU A 203 17.10 -6.27 -7.68
C LEU A 203 17.98 -7.00 -8.71
N LYS A 204 18.11 -8.34 -8.60
CA LYS A 204 18.84 -9.16 -9.57
C LYS A 204 18.17 -9.18 -10.95
N ALA A 205 16.87 -8.97 -11.02
CA ALA A 205 16.14 -8.84 -12.28
C ALA A 205 16.25 -7.42 -12.89
N GLY A 206 17.02 -6.51 -12.28
CA GLY A 206 17.26 -5.17 -12.78
C GLY A 206 16.28 -4.11 -12.29
N ILE A 207 15.36 -4.44 -11.38
CA ILE A 207 14.42 -3.46 -10.82
C ILE A 207 15.13 -2.64 -9.73
N ALA A 208 15.33 -1.36 -9.99
CA ALA A 208 15.91 -0.43 -9.04
C ALA A 208 14.94 -0.13 -7.88
N PRO A 209 15.43 0.03 -6.64
CA PRO A 209 14.59 0.49 -5.54
C PRO A 209 14.07 1.91 -5.79
N THR A 210 12.84 2.18 -5.40
CA THR A 210 12.26 3.53 -5.46
C THR A 210 12.99 4.43 -4.48
N ARG A 211 13.64 5.47 -4.99
CA ARG A 211 14.32 6.50 -4.20
C ARG A 211 14.17 7.84 -4.88
N PHE A 212 14.14 8.90 -4.08
CA PHE A 212 14.07 10.27 -4.54
C PHE A 212 15.18 11.09 -3.91
N VAL A 213 15.71 12.05 -4.68
CA VAL A 213 16.73 12.98 -4.22
C VAL A 213 16.06 14.31 -3.90
N MET A 214 16.26 14.81 -2.68
CA MET A 214 15.77 16.12 -2.27
C MET A 214 16.70 16.74 -1.24
N GLU A 215 16.71 18.05 -1.14
CA GLU A 215 17.44 18.79 -0.12
C GLU A 215 16.52 19.13 1.05
N ALA A 216 16.95 18.79 2.26
CA ALA A 216 16.21 19.14 3.47
C ALA A 216 16.60 20.53 3.97
N PRO A 217 15.63 21.36 4.40
CA PRO A 217 15.93 22.64 5.03
C PRO A 217 16.57 22.44 6.42
N PRO A 218 17.24 23.47 6.96
CA PRO A 218 17.83 23.39 8.29
C PRO A 218 16.76 23.13 9.37
N LEU A 219 17.15 22.36 10.39
CA LEU A 219 16.30 22.06 11.55
C LEU A 219 16.31 23.26 12.52
N ASP A 220 15.40 24.19 12.30
CA ASP A 220 15.16 25.34 13.17
C ASP A 220 13.69 25.43 13.60
N ALA A 221 13.40 26.24 14.60
CA ALA A 221 12.04 26.37 15.15
C ALA A 221 11.02 26.85 14.10
N ARG A 222 11.45 27.67 13.14
CA ARG A 222 10.58 28.17 12.07
C ARG A 222 10.22 27.05 11.09
N THR A 223 11.20 26.28 10.68
CA THR A 223 11.01 25.12 9.79
C THR A 223 10.14 24.05 10.45
N VAL A 224 10.36 23.78 11.73
CA VAL A 224 9.52 22.85 12.52
C VAL A 224 8.06 23.28 12.53
N VAL A 225 7.76 24.54 12.84
CA VAL A 225 6.37 25.05 12.86
C VAL A 225 5.72 24.99 11.48
N ARG A 226 6.44 25.37 10.42
CA ARG A 226 5.94 25.34 9.04
C ARG A 226 5.66 23.91 8.58
N THR A 227 6.55 22.97 8.87
CA THR A 227 6.38 21.55 8.58
C THR A 227 5.18 20.98 9.36
N ALA A 228 5.00 21.39 10.61
CA ALA A 228 3.83 20.97 11.40
C ALA A 228 2.51 21.44 10.77
N VAL A 229 2.45 22.69 10.31
CA VAL A 229 1.26 23.21 9.61
C VAL A 229 1.00 22.45 8.32
N LEU A 230 2.04 22.19 7.51
CA LEU A 230 1.92 21.40 6.29
C LEU A 230 1.39 19.98 6.60
N ALA A 231 1.91 19.32 7.62
CA ALA A 231 1.48 17.99 8.03
C ALA A 231 -0.01 17.95 8.45
N MET A 232 -0.49 18.94 9.15
CA MET A 232 -1.92 19.06 9.50
C MET A 232 -2.79 19.24 8.24
N CYS A 233 -2.36 20.06 7.28
CA CYS A 233 -3.04 20.18 5.99
C CYS A 233 -3.06 18.85 5.22
N CYS A 234 -1.94 18.12 5.20
CA CYS A 234 -1.86 16.79 4.59
C CYS A 234 -2.79 15.77 5.26
N ALA A 235 -2.98 15.84 6.59
CA ALA A 235 -3.93 14.99 7.30
C ALA A 235 -5.37 15.24 6.81
N VAL A 236 -5.76 16.50 6.58
CA VAL A 236 -7.08 16.83 6.03
C VAL A 236 -7.23 16.26 4.62
N VAL A 237 -6.22 16.36 3.77
CA VAL A 237 -6.21 15.78 2.41
C VAL A 237 -6.36 14.26 2.47
N ALA A 238 -5.65 13.58 3.39
CA ALA A 238 -5.77 12.15 3.59
C ALA A 238 -7.19 11.74 4.00
N VAL A 239 -7.82 12.47 4.92
CA VAL A 239 -9.21 12.24 5.35
C VAL A 239 -10.18 12.41 4.20
N ILE A 240 -10.04 13.48 3.40
CA ILE A 240 -10.90 13.73 2.23
C ILE A 240 -10.76 12.56 1.25
N PHE A 241 -9.55 12.12 0.95
CA PHE A 241 -9.31 10.98 0.04
C PHE A 241 -9.97 9.69 0.54
N CYS A 242 -9.78 9.33 1.80
CA CYS A 242 -10.42 8.16 2.41
C CYS A 242 -11.94 8.23 2.36
N GLN A 243 -12.51 9.36 2.73
CA GLN A 243 -13.96 9.56 2.73
C GLN A 243 -14.55 9.52 1.32
N MET A 244 -13.91 10.16 0.35
CA MET A 244 -14.34 10.10 -1.05
C MET A 244 -14.32 8.65 -1.56
N LEU A 245 -13.23 7.91 -1.30
CA LEU A 245 -13.11 6.52 -1.74
C LEU A 245 -14.28 5.69 -1.21
N HIS A 246 -14.50 5.68 0.11
CA HIS A 246 -15.58 4.89 0.72
C HIS A 246 -16.99 5.37 0.30
N PHE A 247 -17.18 6.68 0.17
CA PHE A 247 -18.45 7.21 -0.29
C PHE A 247 -18.80 6.70 -1.69
N PHE A 248 -17.87 6.77 -2.63
CA PHE A 248 -18.12 6.35 -4.00
C PHE A 248 -18.16 4.83 -4.14
N GLU A 249 -17.31 4.07 -3.43
CA GLU A 249 -17.38 2.61 -3.37
C GLU A 249 -18.73 2.09 -2.85
N HIS A 250 -19.39 2.85 -1.97
CA HIS A 250 -20.71 2.48 -1.46
C HIS A 250 -21.86 2.98 -2.36
N LYS A 251 -21.73 4.16 -2.96
CA LYS A 251 -22.79 4.82 -3.76
C LYS A 251 -22.88 4.28 -5.19
N ILE A 252 -21.74 4.11 -5.86
CA ILE A 252 -21.71 3.71 -7.28
C ILE A 252 -22.35 2.32 -7.50
N PRO A 253 -22.05 1.28 -6.68
CA PRO A 253 -22.72 -0.01 -6.84
C PRO A 253 -24.22 0.02 -6.60
N LYS A 254 -24.73 0.96 -5.78
CA LYS A 254 -26.17 1.16 -5.58
C LYS A 254 -26.83 1.85 -6.77
N LEU A 255 -26.13 2.80 -7.39
CA LEU A 255 -26.61 3.53 -8.57
C LEU A 255 -26.56 2.63 -9.83
N LEU A 256 -25.51 1.82 -9.96
CA LEU A 256 -25.27 0.89 -11.07
C LEU A 256 -25.06 -0.54 -10.53
N PRO A 257 -26.13 -1.25 -10.17
CA PRO A 257 -26.03 -2.57 -9.53
C PRO A 257 -25.41 -3.63 -10.43
N ASN A 258 -25.64 -3.52 -11.76
CA ASN A 258 -25.07 -4.47 -12.71
C ASN A 258 -23.55 -4.21 -12.88
N PRO A 259 -22.67 -5.15 -12.46
CA PRO A 259 -21.22 -4.94 -12.49
C PRO A 259 -20.66 -4.74 -13.91
N TRP A 260 -21.29 -5.32 -14.92
CA TRP A 260 -20.88 -5.16 -16.32
C TRP A 260 -21.14 -3.76 -16.84
N VAL A 261 -22.35 -3.26 -16.59
CA VAL A 261 -22.74 -1.89 -16.96
C VAL A 261 -21.91 -0.88 -16.17
N ARG A 262 -21.70 -1.12 -14.88
CA ARG A 262 -20.90 -0.25 -14.02
C ARG A 262 -19.45 -0.13 -14.50
N ALA A 263 -18.82 -1.26 -14.86
CA ALA A 263 -17.45 -1.27 -15.36
C ALA A 263 -17.35 -0.57 -16.72
N ALA A 264 -18.29 -0.82 -17.65
CA ALA A 264 -18.28 -0.18 -18.96
C ALA A 264 -18.56 1.32 -18.88
N ALA A 265 -19.63 1.73 -18.21
CA ALA A 265 -19.99 3.14 -18.06
C ALA A 265 -18.96 3.93 -17.23
N GLY A 266 -18.44 3.29 -16.15
CA GLY A 266 -17.37 3.87 -15.35
C GLY A 266 -16.08 4.02 -16.13
N GLY A 267 -15.69 3.02 -16.94
CA GLY A 267 -14.55 3.11 -17.84
C GLY A 267 -14.70 4.27 -18.83
N ALA A 268 -15.87 4.43 -19.44
CA ALA A 268 -16.16 5.56 -20.33
C ALA A 268 -16.06 6.91 -19.60
N ALA A 269 -16.55 6.99 -18.35
CA ALA A 269 -16.43 8.21 -17.54
C ALA A 269 -14.97 8.54 -17.20
N VAL A 270 -14.15 7.53 -16.86
CA VAL A 270 -12.70 7.72 -16.64
C VAL A 270 -12.01 8.22 -17.90
N VAL A 271 -12.34 7.67 -19.09
CA VAL A 271 -11.81 8.15 -20.37
C VAL A 271 -12.18 9.61 -20.59
N ALA A 272 -13.47 9.96 -20.45
CA ALA A 272 -13.94 11.33 -20.65
C ALA A 272 -13.24 12.33 -19.71
N LEU A 273 -13.12 11.99 -18.43
CA LEU A 273 -12.42 12.83 -17.46
C LEU A 273 -10.92 12.92 -17.74
N SER A 274 -10.28 11.83 -18.19
CA SER A 274 -8.86 11.88 -18.59
C SER A 274 -8.62 12.88 -19.73
N TYR A 275 -9.50 12.94 -20.72
CA TYR A 275 -9.41 13.94 -21.79
C TYR A 275 -9.66 15.37 -21.30
N LEU A 276 -10.58 15.56 -20.36
CA LEU A 276 -10.87 16.88 -19.79
C LEU A 276 -9.75 17.41 -18.89
N MET A 277 -9.09 16.52 -18.15
CA MET A 277 -8.05 16.89 -17.17
C MET A 277 -6.63 16.90 -17.77
N GLY A 278 -6.42 16.31 -18.92
CA GLY A 278 -5.11 16.11 -19.55
C GLY A 278 -4.73 14.65 -19.59
N VAL A 279 -4.70 14.08 -20.77
CA VAL A 279 -4.40 12.65 -21.00
C VAL A 279 -3.00 12.31 -20.55
N GLY A 280 -2.88 11.20 -19.83
CA GLY A 280 -1.60 10.63 -19.39
C GLY A 280 -1.19 11.04 -17.98
N ARG A 281 -1.32 12.34 -17.61
CA ARG A 281 -0.79 12.88 -16.34
C ARG A 281 -1.40 12.24 -15.08
N TYR A 282 -2.69 11.91 -15.10
CA TYR A 282 -3.41 11.33 -13.95
C TYR A 282 -3.71 9.85 -14.11
N ASN A 283 -3.42 9.27 -15.28
CA ASN A 283 -3.64 7.85 -15.56
C ASN A 283 -2.52 6.97 -14.95
N GLY A 284 -2.84 5.71 -14.66
CA GLY A 284 -1.90 4.77 -14.06
C GLY A 284 -1.45 5.18 -12.65
N ALA A 285 -0.24 4.81 -12.26
CA ALA A 285 0.34 5.12 -10.95
C ALA A 285 0.76 6.60 -10.84
N GLY A 286 1.43 7.17 -11.86
CA GLY A 286 1.90 8.55 -11.91
C GLY A 286 3.20 8.78 -11.12
N MET A 287 4.11 7.81 -11.18
CA MET A 287 5.41 7.90 -10.50
C MET A 287 6.27 9.04 -11.03
N ASP A 288 6.19 9.33 -12.31
CA ASP A 288 6.84 10.44 -13.02
C ASP A 288 6.46 11.79 -12.43
N VAL A 289 5.19 12.02 -12.18
CA VAL A 289 4.72 13.28 -11.57
C VAL A 289 5.12 13.38 -10.09
N ILE A 290 5.21 12.25 -9.37
CA ILE A 290 5.77 12.24 -8.00
C ILE A 290 7.24 12.66 -8.05
N MET A 291 8.00 12.10 -9.00
CA MET A 291 9.42 12.44 -9.18
C MET A 291 9.60 13.91 -9.56
N ASP A 292 8.81 14.42 -10.52
CA ASP A 292 8.80 15.84 -10.90
C ASP A 292 8.51 16.75 -9.70
N ALA A 293 7.55 16.39 -8.84
CA ALA A 293 7.20 17.16 -7.66
C ALA A 293 8.32 17.20 -6.60
N VAL A 294 9.02 16.08 -6.41
CA VAL A 294 10.07 15.96 -5.38
C VAL A 294 11.42 16.46 -5.89
N GLU A 295 11.86 16.06 -7.09
CA GLU A 295 13.21 16.33 -7.60
C GLU A 295 13.30 17.57 -8.47
N LEU A 296 12.25 17.86 -9.27
CA LEU A 296 12.21 19.03 -10.14
C LEU A 296 11.40 20.19 -9.54
N GLU A 297 10.79 19.97 -8.37
CA GLU A 297 9.98 20.97 -7.65
C GLU A 297 8.77 21.50 -8.48
N GLN A 298 8.19 20.64 -9.33
CA GLN A 298 7.14 21.01 -10.27
C GLN A 298 5.85 20.22 -10.06
N ALA A 299 4.77 20.91 -9.75
CA ALA A 299 3.42 20.37 -9.71
C ALA A 299 2.40 21.44 -10.13
N LEU A 300 1.30 21.01 -10.73
CA LEU A 300 0.17 21.90 -11.01
C LEU A 300 -0.73 22.04 -9.77
N PRO A 301 -1.32 23.21 -9.53
CA PRO A 301 -2.14 23.46 -8.33
C PRO A 301 -3.32 22.50 -8.15
N TRP A 302 -3.80 21.90 -9.22
CA TRP A 302 -4.96 20.98 -9.22
C TRP A 302 -4.59 19.51 -9.34
N ASP A 303 -3.28 19.15 -9.46
CA ASP A 303 -2.83 17.78 -9.66
C ASP A 303 -3.36 16.80 -8.60
N PHE A 304 -3.30 17.18 -7.32
CA PHE A 304 -3.76 16.35 -6.23
C PHE A 304 -5.28 16.08 -6.28
N VAL A 305 -6.08 17.06 -6.69
CA VAL A 305 -7.54 16.92 -6.83
C VAL A 305 -7.88 16.03 -8.02
N CYS A 306 -7.27 16.27 -9.18
CA CYS A 306 -7.51 15.50 -10.39
C CYS A 306 -7.15 14.02 -10.19
N LYS A 307 -5.99 13.76 -9.57
CA LYS A 307 -5.56 12.39 -9.22
C LYS A 307 -6.54 11.73 -8.27
N MET A 308 -6.96 12.43 -7.22
CA MET A 308 -7.91 11.93 -6.24
C MET A 308 -9.23 11.52 -6.90
N VAL A 309 -9.82 12.40 -7.70
CA VAL A 309 -11.11 12.16 -8.39
C VAL A 309 -11.00 10.99 -9.36
N LEU A 310 -9.96 10.95 -10.18
CA LEU A 310 -9.80 9.91 -11.19
C LEU A 310 -9.52 8.54 -10.56
N THR A 311 -8.73 8.49 -9.48
CA THR A 311 -8.45 7.25 -8.73
C THR A 311 -9.72 6.73 -8.04
N VAL A 312 -10.43 7.59 -7.32
CA VAL A 312 -11.68 7.22 -6.63
C VAL A 312 -12.68 6.67 -7.64
N LEU A 313 -12.87 7.34 -8.78
CA LEU A 313 -13.78 6.84 -9.81
C LEU A 313 -13.32 5.50 -10.36
N THR A 314 -12.04 5.35 -10.73
CA THR A 314 -11.48 4.10 -11.29
C THR A 314 -11.74 2.90 -10.37
N LEU A 315 -11.40 3.03 -9.08
CA LEU A 315 -11.54 1.93 -8.13
C LEU A 315 -13.01 1.62 -7.79
N SER A 316 -13.82 2.66 -7.61
CA SER A 316 -15.24 2.50 -7.22
C SER A 316 -16.12 1.87 -8.31
N VAL A 317 -15.75 1.97 -9.59
CA VAL A 317 -16.49 1.31 -10.67
C VAL A 317 -16.06 -0.14 -10.91
N GLY A 318 -15.02 -0.61 -10.21
CA GLY A 318 -14.62 -2.02 -10.18
C GLY A 318 -13.33 -2.37 -10.89
N PHE A 319 -12.58 -1.38 -11.41
CA PHE A 319 -11.21 -1.62 -11.89
C PHE A 319 -10.30 -2.06 -10.75
N LYS A 320 -9.19 -2.70 -11.10
CA LYS A 320 -8.27 -3.31 -10.15
C LYS A 320 -6.95 -2.55 -10.12
N GLY A 321 -6.42 -2.40 -8.93
CA GLY A 321 -5.19 -1.65 -8.66
C GLY A 321 -5.08 -1.35 -7.18
N GLY A 322 -4.22 -0.39 -6.82
CA GLY A 322 -4.00 0.05 -5.44
C GLY A 322 -4.22 1.55 -5.26
N GLU A 323 -4.50 1.92 -4.05
CA GLU A 323 -4.71 3.28 -3.58
C GLU A 323 -3.46 3.92 -2.95
N VAL A 324 -2.41 3.14 -2.68
CA VAL A 324 -1.20 3.58 -1.98
C VAL A 324 -0.39 4.60 -2.80
N VAL A 325 0.03 4.26 -4.03
CA VAL A 325 0.78 5.21 -4.87
C VAL A 325 -0.07 6.43 -5.25
N PRO A 326 -1.36 6.32 -5.54
CA PRO A 326 -2.21 7.51 -5.64
C PRO A 326 -2.16 8.40 -4.39
N SER A 327 -2.08 7.85 -3.17
CA SER A 327 -1.90 8.66 -1.95
C SER A 327 -0.56 9.39 -1.92
N PHE A 328 0.52 8.74 -2.42
CA PHE A 328 1.83 9.40 -2.59
C PHE A 328 1.75 10.55 -3.59
N TYR A 329 1.12 10.32 -4.74
CA TYR A 329 0.91 11.34 -5.76
C TYR A 329 0.15 12.55 -5.21
N ILE A 330 -0.99 12.31 -4.56
CA ILE A 330 -1.83 13.34 -3.95
C ILE A 330 -1.02 14.12 -2.92
N GLY A 331 -0.29 13.43 -2.05
CA GLY A 331 0.56 14.05 -1.04
C GLY A 331 1.72 14.86 -1.61
N ALA A 332 2.46 14.28 -2.55
CA ALA A 332 3.61 14.95 -3.17
C ALA A 332 3.20 16.23 -3.92
N THR A 333 2.18 16.13 -4.76
CA THR A 333 1.72 17.31 -5.53
C THR A 333 1.07 18.37 -4.64
N PHE A 334 0.32 17.98 -3.61
CA PHE A 334 -0.20 18.91 -2.61
C PHE A 334 0.92 19.60 -1.84
N GLY A 335 1.90 18.84 -1.35
CA GLY A 335 3.04 19.37 -0.61
C GLY A 335 3.88 20.32 -1.46
N CYS A 336 4.17 19.94 -2.71
CA CYS A 336 4.90 20.78 -3.68
C CYS A 336 4.27 22.15 -3.89
N VAL A 337 2.92 22.22 -3.96
CA VAL A 337 2.17 23.47 -4.18
C VAL A 337 2.03 24.29 -2.90
N VAL A 338 1.72 23.66 -1.78
CA VAL A 338 1.39 24.36 -0.52
C VAL A 338 2.64 24.74 0.28
N GLY A 339 3.71 23.94 0.20
CA GLY A 339 4.95 24.18 0.93
C GLY A 339 5.56 25.56 0.71
N PRO A 340 5.75 26.02 -0.55
CA PRO A 340 6.27 27.36 -0.84
C PRO A 340 5.41 28.48 -0.25
N LEU A 341 4.07 28.31 -0.16
CA LEU A 341 3.18 29.28 0.48
C LEU A 341 3.45 29.41 1.98
N LEU A 342 3.99 28.35 2.59
CA LEU A 342 4.45 28.34 3.98
C LEU A 342 5.92 28.74 4.12
N GLY A 343 6.62 28.98 2.99
CA GLY A 343 8.05 29.32 2.94
C GLY A 343 8.95 28.11 3.18
N LEU A 344 8.55 26.92 2.77
CA LEU A 344 9.36 25.69 2.72
C LEU A 344 9.81 25.41 1.26
N PRO A 345 10.95 24.73 1.03
CA PRO A 345 11.34 24.26 -0.29
C PRO A 345 10.27 23.34 -0.89
N ALA A 346 9.98 23.44 -2.19
CA ALA A 346 8.89 22.71 -2.81
C ALA A 346 9.15 21.20 -2.83
N GLY A 347 10.37 20.75 -3.18
CA GLY A 347 10.76 19.34 -3.18
C GLY A 347 10.70 18.69 -1.80
N PHE A 348 11.22 19.37 -0.77
CA PHE A 348 11.08 18.91 0.61
C PHE A 348 9.60 18.80 1.02
N SER A 349 8.81 19.80 0.67
CA SER A 349 7.37 19.80 1.00
C SER A 349 6.61 18.72 0.25
N ALA A 350 7.00 18.40 -0.99
CA ALA A 350 6.48 17.26 -1.73
C ALA A 350 6.80 15.94 -1.03
N ALA A 351 8.03 15.77 -0.55
CA ALA A 351 8.44 14.60 0.21
C ALA A 351 7.66 14.46 1.52
N VAL A 352 7.51 15.55 2.30
CA VAL A 352 6.67 15.58 3.50
C VAL A 352 5.22 15.25 3.16
N GLY A 353 4.66 15.84 2.12
CA GLY A 353 3.29 15.58 1.67
C GLY A 353 3.06 14.11 1.32
N LEU A 354 3.99 13.49 0.58
CA LEU A 354 3.97 12.08 0.21
C LEU A 354 3.81 11.18 1.45
N VAL A 355 4.71 11.32 2.42
CA VAL A 355 4.70 10.44 3.60
C VAL A 355 3.56 10.76 4.56
N CYS A 356 3.13 12.02 4.67
CA CYS A 356 2.06 12.44 5.55
C CYS A 356 0.69 11.98 5.06
N VAL A 357 0.38 12.15 3.77
CA VAL A 357 -0.90 11.68 3.21
C VAL A 357 -1.00 10.16 3.29
N PHE A 358 0.08 9.45 2.98
CA PHE A 358 0.14 8.00 3.16
C PHE A 358 -0.05 7.60 4.63
N CYS A 359 0.66 8.23 5.56
CA CYS A 359 0.56 7.96 6.99
C CYS A 359 -0.87 8.18 7.52
N GLY A 360 -1.47 9.31 7.18
CA GLY A 360 -2.83 9.64 7.59
C GLY A 360 -3.89 8.73 6.99
N ALA A 361 -3.69 8.29 5.74
CA ALA A 361 -4.63 7.44 5.02
C ALA A 361 -4.52 5.95 5.40
N THR A 362 -3.33 5.46 5.75
CA THR A 362 -3.10 4.05 6.10
C THR A 362 -3.00 3.80 7.61
N ASN A 363 -2.83 4.84 8.41
CA ASN A 363 -2.66 4.76 9.87
C ASN A 363 -1.44 3.95 10.33
N THR A 364 -0.37 3.94 9.53
CA THR A 364 0.84 3.14 9.77
C THR A 364 2.03 4.03 10.12
N LEU A 365 1.97 4.67 11.30
CA LEU A 365 2.94 5.70 11.73
C LEU A 365 4.40 5.27 11.58
N VAL A 366 4.79 4.16 12.22
CA VAL A 366 6.21 3.74 12.24
C VAL A 366 6.66 3.34 10.83
N ALA A 367 5.80 2.65 10.07
CA ALA A 367 6.12 2.29 8.68
C ALA A 367 6.29 3.54 7.80
N SER A 368 5.49 4.58 8.00
CA SER A 368 5.60 5.84 7.24
C SER A 368 6.88 6.61 7.57
N ILE A 369 7.31 6.62 8.84
CA ILE A 369 8.58 7.21 9.26
C ILE A 369 9.76 6.46 8.63
N VAL A 370 9.72 5.13 8.63
CA VAL A 370 10.76 4.30 8.01
C VAL A 370 10.74 4.43 6.48
N LEU A 371 9.55 4.55 5.89
CA LEU A 371 9.40 4.84 4.45
C LEU A 371 10.12 6.14 4.07
N ALA A 372 9.96 7.19 4.88
CA ALA A 372 10.67 8.45 4.66
C ALA A 372 12.20 8.24 4.64
N ALA A 373 12.73 7.44 5.58
CA ALA A 373 14.16 7.15 5.61
C ALA A 373 14.63 6.34 4.39
N GLU A 374 13.87 5.32 3.96
CA GLU A 374 14.22 4.48 2.81
C GLU A 374 14.06 5.21 1.46
N LEU A 375 13.01 6.04 1.28
CA LEU A 375 12.78 6.77 0.03
C LEU A 375 13.71 7.96 -0.16
N PHE A 376 14.02 8.70 0.92
CA PHE A 376 14.79 9.95 0.85
C PHE A 376 16.19 9.84 1.47
N SER A 377 16.67 8.60 1.67
CA SER A 377 18.02 8.32 2.21
C SER A 377 18.33 9.05 3.53
N GLY A 378 17.29 9.26 4.35
CA GLY A 378 17.36 9.90 5.66
C GLY A 378 17.38 11.44 5.63
N ALA A 379 17.32 12.09 4.47
CA ALA A 379 17.28 13.55 4.39
C ALA A 379 16.02 14.10 5.08
N GLY A 380 16.19 15.07 6.01
CA GLY A 380 15.10 15.68 6.76
C GLY A 380 14.29 14.72 7.65
N PHE A 381 14.91 13.62 8.09
CA PHE A 381 14.24 12.52 8.81
C PHE A 381 13.48 13.01 10.04
N GLU A 382 14.07 13.89 10.86
CA GLU A 382 13.46 14.40 12.09
C GLU A 382 12.18 15.21 11.80
N LEU A 383 12.22 16.05 10.78
CA LEU A 383 11.06 16.83 10.33
C LEU A 383 9.96 15.93 9.77
N MET A 384 10.33 14.92 8.97
CA MET A 384 9.37 13.95 8.42
C MET A 384 8.77 13.07 9.50
N ALA A 385 9.54 12.65 10.50
CA ALA A 385 9.04 11.87 11.62
C ALA A 385 7.99 12.64 12.43
N LEU A 386 8.27 13.93 12.73
CA LEU A 386 7.32 14.82 13.36
C LEU A 386 6.06 14.99 12.50
N ALA A 387 6.24 15.22 11.20
CA ALA A 387 5.15 15.43 10.26
C ALA A 387 4.24 14.20 10.15
N CYS A 388 4.82 12.99 10.06
CA CYS A 388 4.06 11.72 10.10
C CYS A 388 3.26 11.59 11.40
N GLY A 389 3.87 11.93 12.56
CA GLY A 389 3.20 11.89 13.84
C GLY A 389 1.98 12.81 13.90
N LEU A 390 2.12 14.05 13.43
CA LEU A 390 1.02 15.00 13.34
C LEU A 390 -0.05 14.56 12.35
N SER A 391 0.33 14.11 11.16
CA SER A 391 -0.63 13.59 10.20
C SER A 391 -1.41 12.40 10.74
N TYR A 392 -0.75 11.47 11.43
CA TYR A 392 -1.39 10.33 12.10
C TYR A 392 -2.43 10.78 13.14
N MET A 393 -2.08 11.76 13.99
CA MET A 393 -2.99 12.27 15.01
C MET A 393 -4.20 12.98 14.40
N PHE A 394 -3.97 13.88 13.43
CA PHE A 394 -5.02 14.72 12.85
C PHE A 394 -5.88 14.03 11.78
N SER A 395 -5.46 12.87 11.25
CA SER A 395 -6.29 12.08 10.34
C SER A 395 -7.46 11.35 11.03
N GLY A 396 -7.52 11.39 12.37
CA GLY A 396 -8.61 10.74 13.12
C GLY A 396 -8.70 9.24 12.85
N TYR A 397 -9.93 8.72 12.78
CA TYR A 397 -10.21 7.29 12.56
C TYR A 397 -10.65 6.98 11.13
N HIS A 398 -10.06 7.68 10.16
CA HIS A 398 -10.27 7.43 8.74
C HIS A 398 -9.15 6.56 8.17
N SER A 399 -9.48 5.65 7.25
CA SER A 399 -8.53 4.74 6.63
C SER A 399 -8.90 4.48 5.17
N LEU A 400 -7.92 4.14 4.34
CA LEU A 400 -8.17 3.57 3.00
C LEU A 400 -8.85 2.20 3.07
N TYR A 401 -8.63 1.47 4.16
CA TYR A 401 -9.12 0.10 4.33
C TYR A 401 -10.30 0.05 5.31
N SER A 402 -11.48 -0.30 4.82
CA SER A 402 -12.70 -0.39 5.64
C SER A 402 -12.62 -1.48 6.72
N SER A 403 -11.80 -2.50 6.51
CA SER A 403 -11.57 -3.59 7.47
C SER A 403 -10.46 -3.31 8.49
N GLN A 404 -9.75 -2.17 8.40
CA GLN A 404 -8.72 -1.81 9.36
C GLN A 404 -9.33 -1.58 10.76
N GLY A 405 -8.87 -2.35 11.74
CA GLY A 405 -9.32 -2.22 13.13
C GLY A 405 -8.63 -1.05 13.85
N PHE A 406 -9.35 -0.35 14.72
CA PHE A 406 -8.78 0.65 15.63
C PHE A 406 -8.83 0.11 17.05
N ARG A 407 -7.68 -0.23 17.64
CA ARG A 407 -7.56 -0.85 18.97
C ARG A 407 -7.16 0.13 20.06
N THR A 408 -6.47 1.19 19.67
CA THR A 408 -6.06 2.25 20.60
C THR A 408 -6.48 3.61 20.08
N SER A 409 -6.72 4.55 21.00
CA SER A 409 -6.93 5.94 20.63
C SER A 409 -5.64 6.54 20.07
N LYS A 410 -5.78 7.40 19.05
CA LYS A 410 -4.65 8.17 18.50
C LYS A 410 -4.31 9.42 19.30
N LEU A 411 -5.24 9.87 20.14
CA LEU A 411 -5.14 11.14 20.87
C LEU A 411 -4.99 10.93 22.38
N PHE A 412 -5.54 9.84 22.92
CA PHE A 412 -5.56 9.56 24.34
C PHE A 412 -4.95 8.19 24.64
N SER A 413 -4.39 8.02 25.83
CA SER A 413 -3.77 6.75 26.25
C SER A 413 -4.84 5.74 26.72
N GLU A 414 -5.69 5.30 25.80
CA GLU A 414 -6.80 4.38 26.08
C GLU A 414 -6.96 3.33 24.96
N PHE A 415 -7.44 2.15 25.35
CA PHE A 415 -7.85 1.11 24.40
C PHE A 415 -9.30 1.38 23.95
N LEU A 416 -9.53 1.27 22.66
CA LEU A 416 -10.87 1.36 22.10
C LEU A 416 -11.53 -0.02 22.17
N GLN A 417 -12.75 -0.07 22.69
CA GLN A 417 -13.54 -1.32 22.61
C GLN A 417 -13.88 -1.61 21.16
N PRO A 418 -13.82 -2.87 20.72
CA PRO A 418 -14.32 -3.24 19.41
C PRO A 418 -15.77 -2.76 19.29
N LYS A 419 -16.11 -2.07 18.19
CA LYS A 419 -17.52 -1.78 17.91
C LYS A 419 -18.23 -3.13 17.77
N GLU A 420 -19.19 -3.41 18.65
CA GLU A 420 -20.15 -4.47 18.41
C GLU A 420 -20.86 -4.15 17.09
N GLU A 421 -20.69 -5.02 16.09
CA GLU A 421 -21.47 -4.92 14.86
C GLU A 421 -22.95 -5.06 15.20
N LYS A 422 -23.68 -3.94 15.08
CA LYS A 422 -25.14 -3.92 15.14
C LYS A 422 -25.74 -4.26 13.78
#